data_041109ebc01a61aa11461f1fdc152ee6
#
_entry.id   041109ebc01a61aa11461f1fdc152ee6
#
_cell.length_a   1.000
_cell.length_b   1.000
_cell.length_c   1.000
_cell.angle_alpha   90.00
_cell.angle_beta   90.00
_cell.angle_gamma   90.00
#
_symmetry.space_group_name_H-M   'P 1'
#
loop_
_entity.id
_entity.type
_entity.pdbx_description
1 polymer ?
#
loop_
_entity_poly.entity_id
_entity_poly.type
_entity_poly.pdbx_seq_one_letter_code
_entity_poly.pdbx_strand_id
1 'polypeptide(L)'
;MGNLRRTNYCGEVSLANAGQEMTVCGSIARARDKGGIIFADLRDTTGILQLVFDEDTPKDVFAKAESLKSEYVVICRGKLRERAAKTDKIATGDVELYVSELRILSEAQTTPFELRDEINVNDDLRLRYRYLDRRRPSMHAPIVLRSKIMQIIRSYFCDNHFTEIETPTLIKSTPEGARDYLVPSRVQPGHFYALPQSPQLYKQILMLSGFDRYFQIARCYRDEDLRADRQPEFTQVDEEMSFVSEDDIMTINEGLIKRLWKEMLNIDVQTPFVRMPWDEAMGRFGSDKPDTRFGLEIQNVTEVFKGTEFKPFAAVLEAGGTIRAINAKGLADKLSRKNIDKLGEVAKTYGAKGLAYSRLTADGTSSSFEKFLSDAEKAALYAALNAETGDVLLLVSDTDWVKACTALGQVRLDIARKHGLIDPDKFNFLWVVDFPLFEYSEQEGRWMAMHHPFTLPKAEDLDKVESDPGACHAVAYDIVLNGVEMGGGSMRINDPALQDRMFRALGFTEEKARESFGFLMDAYKFGAPPHGGMAYGLDRMVMLMLKKDSIRDVIAFPKVQNAGEPMSGAPDVVDAQQLKDLNIALTLKD
;
A
#
# COMPACT_ATOMS: atom_id res chain seq x y z
N MET A 1 10.16 -34.76 21.96
CA MET A 1 10.23 -33.88 23.15
C MET A 1 10.26 -34.66 24.47
N GLY A 2 9.79 -35.90 24.52
CA GLY A 2 9.67 -36.64 25.76
C GLY A 2 8.76 -35.94 26.77
N ASN A 3 9.24 -35.80 28.01
CA ASN A 3 8.54 -35.09 29.09
C ASN A 3 8.86 -33.58 29.15
N LEU A 4 9.77 -33.06 28.30
CA LEU A 4 10.04 -31.62 28.24
C LEU A 4 8.89 -30.87 27.57
N ARG A 5 8.51 -29.74 28.16
CA ARG A 5 7.53 -28.79 27.61
C ARG A 5 8.09 -27.38 27.80
N ARG A 6 7.87 -26.50 26.81
CA ARG A 6 8.26 -25.09 26.92
C ARG A 6 7.58 -24.46 28.12
N THR A 7 8.34 -23.80 28.98
CA THR A 7 7.85 -22.98 30.08
C THR A 7 7.93 -21.49 29.77
N ASN A 8 8.96 -21.09 28.99
CA ASN A 8 9.24 -19.69 28.67
C ASN A 8 9.59 -19.52 27.20
N TYR A 9 9.28 -18.37 26.64
CA TYR A 9 9.79 -17.93 25.34
C TYR A 9 11.14 -17.24 25.48
N CYS A 10 11.99 -17.39 24.44
CA CYS A 10 13.37 -16.91 24.48
C CYS A 10 13.49 -15.39 24.67
N GLY A 11 12.66 -14.60 23.99
CA GLY A 11 12.71 -13.13 24.04
C GLY A 11 11.99 -12.51 25.24
N GLU A 12 11.28 -13.30 26.06
CA GLU A 12 10.47 -12.81 27.17
C GLU A 12 11.18 -12.92 28.54
N VAL A 13 12.38 -13.51 28.59
CA VAL A 13 13.14 -13.66 29.83
C VAL A 13 14.02 -12.45 30.12
N SER A 14 14.20 -12.16 31.41
CA SER A 14 14.98 -11.01 31.88
C SER A 14 15.69 -11.33 33.20
N LEU A 15 16.42 -10.38 33.78
CA LEU A 15 17.04 -10.51 35.11
C LEU A 15 16.02 -10.88 36.21
N ALA A 16 14.74 -10.53 36.06
CA ALA A 16 13.69 -10.92 37.01
C ALA A 16 13.49 -12.46 37.08
N ASN A 17 13.91 -13.18 36.05
CA ASN A 17 13.82 -14.63 35.99
C ASN A 17 15.14 -15.33 36.41
N ALA A 18 16.19 -14.58 36.77
CA ALA A 18 17.46 -15.16 37.15
C ALA A 18 17.31 -16.10 38.36
N GLY A 19 17.99 -17.23 38.28
CA GLY A 19 17.93 -18.29 39.28
C GLY A 19 16.81 -19.32 39.05
N GLN A 20 15.86 -19.06 38.18
CA GLN A 20 14.78 -19.98 37.86
C GLN A 20 15.25 -21.09 36.88
N GLU A 21 14.70 -22.28 37.07
CA GLU A 21 14.81 -23.37 36.09
C GLU A 21 13.70 -23.16 35.03
N MET A 22 14.09 -23.28 33.76
CA MET A 22 13.14 -23.12 32.65
C MET A 22 13.45 -24.05 31.49
N THR A 23 12.45 -24.30 30.68
CA THR A 23 12.55 -25.05 29.43
C THR A 23 12.22 -24.14 28.25
N VAL A 24 13.15 -24.00 27.32
CA VAL A 24 13.02 -23.22 26.10
C VAL A 24 13.19 -24.12 24.88
N CYS A 25 12.62 -23.73 23.74
CA CYS A 25 12.79 -24.45 22.49
C CYS A 25 12.76 -23.50 21.30
N GLY A 26 13.52 -23.85 20.27
CA GLY A 26 13.66 -23.03 19.07
C GLY A 26 14.68 -23.60 18.11
N SER A 27 15.16 -22.76 17.21
CA SER A 27 16.24 -23.09 16.27
C SER A 27 17.56 -22.46 16.72
N ILE A 28 18.66 -23.18 16.59
CA ILE A 28 20.01 -22.66 16.85
C ILE A 28 20.36 -21.65 15.75
N ALA A 29 20.41 -20.38 16.07
CA ALA A 29 20.83 -19.35 15.12
C ALA A 29 22.36 -19.41 14.87
N ARG A 30 23.11 -19.68 15.94
CA ARG A 30 24.57 -19.79 15.88
C ARG A 30 25.11 -20.59 17.08
N ALA A 31 26.11 -21.45 16.86
CA ALA A 31 26.87 -22.09 17.91
C ALA A 31 28.37 -21.73 17.81
N ARG A 32 29.06 -21.62 18.95
CA ARG A 32 30.46 -21.20 19.06
C ARG A 32 31.12 -21.98 20.19
N ASP A 33 32.16 -22.73 19.88
CA ASP A 33 33.05 -23.31 20.87
C ASP A 33 34.19 -22.33 21.22
N LYS A 34 34.44 -22.14 22.48
CA LYS A 34 35.47 -21.25 23.06
C LYS A 34 36.43 -22.02 24.00
N GLY A 35 36.86 -23.20 23.57
CA GLY A 35 37.83 -23.98 24.30
C GLY A 35 37.27 -24.61 25.59
N GLY A 36 36.21 -25.41 25.46
CA GLY A 36 35.57 -26.12 26.57
C GLY A 36 34.31 -25.46 27.11
N ILE A 37 33.91 -24.30 26.54
CA ILE A 37 32.61 -23.68 26.78
C ILE A 37 31.94 -23.46 25.43
N ILE A 38 30.71 -23.99 25.26
CA ILE A 38 29.92 -23.82 24.06
C ILE A 38 28.84 -22.79 24.34
N PHE A 39 28.76 -21.77 23.48
CA PHE A 39 27.70 -20.79 23.45
C PHE A 39 26.81 -21.02 22.22
N ALA A 40 25.51 -21.18 22.41
CA ALA A 40 24.57 -21.32 21.33
C ALA A 40 23.45 -20.28 21.46
N ASP A 41 23.22 -19.55 20.39
CA ASP A 41 22.15 -18.56 20.32
C ASP A 41 20.85 -19.28 19.87
N LEU A 42 19.91 -19.51 20.78
CA LEU A 42 18.61 -20.12 20.51
C LEU A 42 17.60 -19.06 20.11
N ARG A 43 16.99 -19.22 18.95
CA ARG A 43 15.99 -18.31 18.41
C ARG A 43 14.60 -18.96 18.41
N ASP A 44 13.61 -18.25 18.93
CA ASP A 44 12.21 -18.57 18.75
C ASP A 44 11.41 -17.37 18.16
N THR A 45 10.08 -17.39 18.21
CA THR A 45 9.24 -16.33 17.66
C THR A 45 9.36 -14.98 18.37
N THR A 46 9.83 -14.97 19.64
CA THR A 46 9.91 -13.76 20.47
C THR A 46 11.32 -13.14 20.47
N GLY A 47 12.35 -13.91 20.15
CA GLY A 47 13.70 -13.41 20.14
C GLY A 47 14.77 -14.49 20.28
N ILE A 48 15.92 -14.08 20.79
CA ILE A 48 17.12 -14.92 20.95
C ILE A 48 17.48 -14.98 22.43
N LEU A 49 17.83 -16.19 22.91
CA LEU A 49 18.43 -16.42 24.23
C LEU A 49 19.74 -17.18 24.08
N GLN A 50 20.80 -16.72 24.73
CA GLN A 50 22.07 -17.46 24.75
C GLN A 50 21.98 -18.67 25.68
N LEU A 51 22.33 -19.84 25.13
CA LEU A 51 22.56 -21.08 25.88
C LEU A 51 24.04 -21.21 26.19
N VAL A 52 24.36 -21.73 27.38
CA VAL A 52 25.73 -21.99 27.83
C VAL A 52 25.85 -23.45 28.21
N PHE A 53 26.91 -24.09 27.71
CA PHE A 53 27.36 -25.43 28.09
C PHE A 53 28.81 -25.31 28.54
N ASP A 54 29.06 -25.63 29.80
CA ASP A 54 30.36 -25.50 30.47
C ASP A 54 30.79 -26.79 31.17
N GLU A 55 31.77 -26.73 32.04
CA GLU A 55 32.28 -27.86 32.79
C GLU A 55 31.27 -28.50 33.75
N ASP A 56 30.25 -27.74 34.19
CA ASP A 56 29.15 -28.22 35.05
C ASP A 56 28.07 -28.95 34.23
N THR A 57 28.07 -28.82 32.90
CA THR A 57 27.09 -29.46 32.01
C THR A 57 27.30 -30.99 32.00
N PRO A 58 26.22 -31.82 32.13
CA PRO A 58 26.33 -33.27 32.02
C PRO A 58 27.06 -33.69 30.73
N LYS A 59 27.99 -34.65 30.82
CA LYS A 59 28.85 -35.04 29.68
C LYS A 59 28.10 -35.46 28.44
N ASP A 60 26.96 -36.14 28.59
CA ASP A 60 26.11 -36.54 27.46
C ASP A 60 25.36 -35.34 26.82
N VAL A 61 25.06 -34.31 27.60
CA VAL A 61 24.48 -33.04 27.12
C VAL A 61 25.56 -32.22 26.42
N PHE A 62 26.75 -32.14 26.97
CA PHE A 62 27.90 -31.44 26.37
C PHE A 62 28.28 -32.04 25.02
N ALA A 63 28.36 -33.36 24.91
CA ALA A 63 28.64 -34.06 23.65
C ALA A 63 27.57 -33.77 22.57
N LYS A 64 26.29 -33.62 22.95
CA LYS A 64 25.23 -33.19 22.02
C LYS A 64 25.44 -31.72 21.63
N ALA A 65 25.86 -30.85 22.55
CA ALA A 65 26.10 -29.44 22.27
C ALA A 65 27.26 -29.24 21.26
N GLU A 66 28.30 -30.07 21.29
CA GLU A 66 29.39 -30.08 20.30
C GLU A 66 28.88 -30.34 18.86
N SER A 67 27.79 -31.09 18.71
CA SER A 67 27.21 -31.43 17.40
C SER A 67 26.25 -30.35 16.86
N LEU A 68 25.92 -29.33 17.64
CA LEU A 68 24.96 -28.31 17.27
C LEU A 68 25.44 -27.50 16.04
N LYS A 69 24.56 -27.41 15.05
CA LYS A 69 24.76 -26.57 13.86
C LYS A 69 23.60 -25.56 13.73
N SER A 70 23.83 -24.56 12.88
CA SER A 70 22.81 -23.58 12.56
C SER A 70 21.51 -24.26 12.08
N GLU A 71 20.40 -23.72 12.53
CA GLU A 71 19.02 -24.14 12.25
C GLU A 71 18.62 -25.51 12.83
N TYR A 72 19.46 -26.19 13.59
CA TYR A 72 19.02 -27.36 14.37
C TYR A 72 17.90 -26.95 15.32
N VAL A 73 16.81 -27.70 15.33
CA VAL A 73 15.68 -27.47 16.23
C VAL A 73 15.89 -28.23 17.52
N VAL A 74 15.88 -27.51 18.62
CA VAL A 74 16.17 -28.09 19.93
C VAL A 74 15.13 -27.71 20.98
N ILE A 75 15.04 -28.52 22.02
CA ILE A 75 14.42 -28.19 23.30
C ILE A 75 15.47 -28.43 24.41
N CYS A 76 15.59 -27.46 25.29
CA CYS A 76 16.55 -27.54 26.39
C CYS A 76 15.97 -27.03 27.70
N ARG A 77 16.44 -27.62 28.81
CA ARG A 77 16.13 -27.20 30.18
C ARG A 77 17.43 -26.72 30.82
N GLY A 78 17.33 -25.71 31.63
CA GLY A 78 18.48 -25.18 32.36
C GLY A 78 18.11 -24.11 33.37
N LYS A 79 19.10 -23.57 34.04
CA LYS A 79 18.96 -22.49 35.01
C LYS A 79 19.37 -21.18 34.38
N LEU A 80 18.48 -20.20 34.42
CA LEU A 80 18.79 -18.84 33.93
C LEU A 80 19.72 -18.15 34.91
N ARG A 81 20.79 -17.54 34.41
CA ARG A 81 21.76 -16.77 35.18
C ARG A 81 21.96 -15.38 34.56
N GLU A 82 22.40 -14.44 35.36
CA GLU A 82 22.89 -13.16 34.86
C GLU A 82 24.15 -13.40 34.02
N ARG A 83 24.24 -12.73 32.88
CA ARG A 83 25.34 -12.87 31.93
C ARG A 83 26.58 -12.11 32.44
N ALA A 84 27.73 -12.76 32.42
CA ALA A 84 29.00 -12.14 32.84
C ALA A 84 29.43 -11.01 31.87
N ALA A 85 29.25 -11.25 30.56
CA ALA A 85 29.52 -10.24 29.52
C ALA A 85 28.20 -9.79 28.85
N LYS A 86 27.58 -8.77 29.41
CA LYS A 86 26.32 -8.21 28.92
C LYS A 86 26.46 -7.63 27.51
N THR A 87 25.36 -7.61 26.77
CA THR A 87 25.30 -7.07 25.41
C THR A 87 23.92 -6.43 25.15
N ASP A 88 23.91 -5.35 24.39
CA ASP A 88 22.72 -4.66 23.90
C ASP A 88 22.24 -5.15 22.52
N LYS A 89 22.96 -6.11 21.91
CA LYS A 89 22.65 -6.64 20.58
C LYS A 89 21.39 -7.50 20.52
N ILE A 90 20.97 -8.05 21.65
CA ILE A 90 19.73 -8.83 21.80
C ILE A 90 18.98 -8.36 23.05
N ALA A 91 17.66 -8.42 23.02
CA ALA A 91 16.82 -7.96 24.14
C ALA A 91 17.11 -8.69 25.46
N THR A 92 17.56 -9.94 25.39
CA THR A 92 17.90 -10.79 26.54
C THR A 92 19.39 -10.78 26.86
N GLY A 93 20.13 -9.76 26.43
CA GLY A 93 21.57 -9.68 26.54
C GLY A 93 22.15 -9.59 27.97
N ASP A 94 21.30 -9.42 28.99
CA ASP A 94 21.65 -9.45 30.40
C ASP A 94 21.65 -10.85 31.02
N VAL A 95 21.03 -11.83 30.34
CA VAL A 95 20.84 -13.19 30.87
C VAL A 95 21.28 -14.27 29.90
N GLU A 96 21.59 -15.45 30.43
CA GLU A 96 21.94 -16.64 29.65
C GLU A 96 21.47 -17.89 30.37
N LEU A 97 21.16 -18.96 29.63
CA LEU A 97 20.64 -20.21 30.15
C LEU A 97 21.75 -21.25 30.23
N TYR A 98 22.12 -21.69 31.43
CA TYR A 98 23.04 -22.81 31.70
C TYR A 98 22.26 -24.12 31.57
N VAL A 99 22.58 -24.89 30.54
CA VAL A 99 21.78 -26.04 30.11
C VAL A 99 22.12 -27.30 30.87
N SER A 100 21.13 -27.94 31.48
CA SER A 100 21.24 -29.23 32.17
C SER A 100 20.65 -30.40 31.38
N GLU A 101 19.72 -30.14 30.44
CA GLU A 101 19.15 -31.16 29.55
C GLU A 101 18.97 -30.57 28.13
N LEU A 102 19.44 -31.33 27.11
CA LEU A 102 19.35 -30.98 25.72
C LEU A 102 18.81 -32.13 24.88
N ARG A 103 17.83 -31.83 24.03
CA ARG A 103 17.35 -32.78 22.99
C ARG A 103 17.34 -32.08 21.63
N ILE A 104 18.00 -32.67 20.66
CA ILE A 104 17.91 -32.31 19.27
C ILE A 104 16.63 -32.93 18.73
N LEU A 105 15.67 -32.11 18.30
CA LEU A 105 14.38 -32.53 17.78
C LEU A 105 14.42 -32.75 16.26
N SER A 106 15.23 -31.94 15.58
CA SER A 106 15.46 -32.07 14.13
C SER A 106 16.82 -31.47 13.77
N GLU A 107 17.54 -32.16 12.96
CA GLU A 107 18.76 -31.64 12.32
C GLU A 107 18.41 -30.85 11.08
N ALA A 108 19.26 -29.92 10.68
CA ALA A 108 19.10 -29.11 9.49
C ALA A 108 20.30 -29.29 8.54
N GLN A 109 20.01 -29.23 7.26
CA GLN A 109 21.04 -29.05 6.23
C GLN A 109 21.53 -27.60 6.21
N THR A 110 22.67 -27.35 5.59
CA THR A 110 23.16 -25.99 5.36
C THR A 110 22.14 -25.21 4.52
N THR A 111 21.72 -24.04 5.05
CA THR A 111 20.75 -23.18 4.37
C THR A 111 21.34 -22.56 3.09
N PRO A 112 20.53 -22.32 2.04
CA PRO A 112 21.01 -21.73 0.78
C PRO A 112 21.54 -20.30 0.92
N PHE A 113 21.24 -19.64 2.03
CA PHE A 113 21.74 -18.31 2.42
C PHE A 113 21.72 -18.15 3.94
N GLU A 114 22.50 -17.19 4.43
CA GLU A 114 22.54 -16.88 5.86
C GLU A 114 21.23 -16.20 6.33
N LEU A 115 20.76 -16.59 7.53
CA LEU A 115 19.52 -16.08 8.11
C LEU A 115 19.77 -14.87 9.03
N ARG A 116 20.42 -13.86 8.49
CA ARG A 116 20.68 -12.56 9.12
C ARG A 116 20.10 -11.42 8.25
N ASP A 117 19.95 -10.22 8.79
CA ASP A 117 19.29 -9.13 8.05
C ASP A 117 20.13 -8.57 6.90
N GLU A 118 21.44 -8.47 7.11
CA GLU A 118 22.36 -7.96 6.10
C GLU A 118 22.86 -9.09 5.18
N ILE A 119 22.13 -9.37 4.11
CA ILE A 119 22.52 -10.33 3.08
C ILE A 119 22.43 -9.73 1.69
N ASN A 120 23.35 -10.12 0.82
CA ASN A 120 23.29 -9.81 -0.60
C ASN A 120 22.87 -11.07 -1.38
N VAL A 121 21.58 -11.34 -1.40
CA VAL A 121 20.98 -12.52 -2.03
C VAL A 121 19.84 -12.08 -2.95
N ASN A 122 19.77 -12.68 -4.13
CA ASN A 122 18.73 -12.42 -5.11
C ASN A 122 17.33 -12.71 -4.53
N ASP A 123 16.37 -11.86 -4.85
CA ASP A 123 14.98 -11.99 -4.42
C ASP A 123 14.36 -13.32 -4.85
N ASP A 124 14.69 -13.84 -6.03
CA ASP A 124 14.16 -15.13 -6.51
C ASP A 124 14.54 -16.29 -5.58
N LEU A 125 15.79 -16.32 -5.10
CA LEU A 125 16.24 -17.35 -4.15
C LEU A 125 15.55 -17.18 -2.79
N ARG A 126 15.40 -15.93 -2.31
CA ARG A 126 14.69 -15.62 -1.07
C ARG A 126 13.21 -16.01 -1.14
N LEU A 127 12.55 -15.78 -2.27
CA LEU A 127 11.14 -16.12 -2.49
C LEU A 127 10.95 -17.63 -2.64
N ARG A 128 11.89 -18.33 -3.31
CA ARG A 128 11.87 -19.79 -3.41
C ARG A 128 12.00 -20.47 -2.04
N TYR A 129 12.84 -19.93 -1.18
CA TYR A 129 13.01 -20.42 0.19
C TYR A 129 12.38 -19.47 1.21
N ARG A 130 11.17 -19.00 0.91
CA ARG A 130 10.47 -17.97 1.70
C ARG A 130 10.33 -18.33 3.18
N TYR A 131 10.12 -19.60 3.50
CA TYR A 131 10.05 -20.10 4.87
C TYR A 131 11.38 -19.93 5.64
N LEU A 132 12.52 -19.92 4.98
CA LEU A 132 13.82 -19.58 5.58
C LEU A 132 13.99 -18.06 5.67
N ASP A 133 13.68 -17.33 4.61
CA ASP A 133 13.76 -15.87 4.60
C ASP A 133 12.93 -15.25 5.75
N ARG A 134 11.77 -15.86 6.06
CA ARG A 134 10.92 -15.45 7.20
C ARG A 134 11.51 -15.71 8.59
N ARG A 135 12.58 -16.44 8.72
CA ARG A 135 13.32 -16.60 9.98
C ARG A 135 14.23 -15.40 10.29
N ARG A 136 14.50 -14.54 9.32
CA ARG A 136 15.29 -13.31 9.51
C ARG A 136 14.46 -12.29 10.29
N PRO A 137 15.02 -11.60 11.29
CA PRO A 137 14.28 -10.65 12.13
C PRO A 137 13.54 -9.58 11.32
N SER A 138 14.20 -8.97 10.33
CA SER A 138 13.62 -7.93 9.46
C SER A 138 12.46 -8.41 8.59
N MET A 139 12.35 -9.72 8.35
CA MET A 139 11.29 -10.35 7.58
C MET A 139 10.21 -10.99 8.47
N HIS A 140 10.56 -11.34 9.72
CA HIS A 140 9.63 -11.88 10.71
C HIS A 140 8.76 -10.79 11.36
N ALA A 141 9.40 -9.72 11.83
CA ALA A 141 8.75 -8.64 12.56
C ALA A 141 7.54 -8.02 11.83
N PRO A 142 7.57 -7.75 10.49
CA PRO A 142 6.43 -7.21 9.79
C PRO A 142 5.16 -8.07 9.88
N ILE A 143 5.29 -9.39 9.88
CA ILE A 143 4.14 -10.31 9.98
C ILE A 143 3.54 -10.30 11.40
N VAL A 144 4.40 -10.28 12.42
CA VAL A 144 3.95 -10.15 13.81
C VAL A 144 3.26 -8.81 14.04
N LEU A 145 3.82 -7.72 13.52
CA LEU A 145 3.24 -6.38 13.60
C LEU A 145 1.90 -6.31 12.86
N ARG A 146 1.80 -6.89 11.66
CA ARG A 146 0.54 -7.01 10.92
C ARG A 146 -0.56 -7.66 11.77
N SER A 147 -0.25 -8.74 12.50
CA SER A 147 -1.19 -9.39 13.40
C SER A 147 -1.68 -8.46 14.52
N LYS A 148 -0.77 -7.69 15.13
CA LYS A 148 -1.13 -6.70 16.16
C LYS A 148 -2.01 -5.58 15.59
N ILE A 149 -1.67 -5.06 14.41
CA ILE A 149 -2.47 -4.05 13.71
C ILE A 149 -3.90 -4.55 13.50
N MET A 150 -4.07 -5.78 13.02
CA MET A 150 -5.39 -6.39 12.82
C MET A 150 -6.19 -6.52 14.13
N GLN A 151 -5.54 -6.81 15.26
CA GLN A 151 -6.18 -6.86 16.57
C GLN A 151 -6.66 -5.47 17.02
N ILE A 152 -5.84 -4.42 16.84
CA ILE A 152 -6.21 -3.05 17.16
C ILE A 152 -7.39 -2.60 16.30
N ILE A 153 -7.36 -2.89 15.00
CA ILE A 153 -8.46 -2.57 14.07
C ILE A 153 -9.77 -3.21 14.56
N ARG A 154 -9.77 -4.51 14.87
CA ARG A 154 -10.95 -5.20 15.39
C ARG A 154 -11.48 -4.57 16.69
N SER A 155 -10.56 -4.33 17.64
CA SER A 155 -10.95 -3.68 18.90
C SER A 155 -11.55 -2.31 18.65
N TYR A 156 -10.92 -1.50 17.79
CA TYR A 156 -11.41 -0.14 17.50
C TYR A 156 -12.82 -0.15 16.89
N PHE A 157 -13.05 -0.96 15.87
CA PHE A 157 -14.36 -1.02 15.23
C PHE A 157 -15.42 -1.60 16.16
N CYS A 158 -15.12 -2.65 16.94
CA CYS A 158 -16.05 -3.19 17.94
C CYS A 158 -16.38 -2.17 19.03
N ASP A 159 -15.40 -1.40 19.52
CA ASP A 159 -15.62 -0.34 20.50
C ASP A 159 -16.52 0.79 19.95
N ASN A 160 -16.59 0.95 18.62
CA ASN A 160 -17.43 1.91 17.90
C ASN A 160 -18.71 1.28 17.31
N HIS A 161 -19.19 0.16 17.86
CA HIS A 161 -20.43 -0.51 17.52
C HIS A 161 -20.48 -1.13 16.12
N PHE A 162 -19.34 -1.44 15.51
CA PHE A 162 -19.31 -2.22 14.27
C PHE A 162 -19.43 -3.70 14.53
N THR A 163 -20.09 -4.40 13.62
CA THR A 163 -20.17 -5.86 13.59
C THR A 163 -19.22 -6.40 12.51
N GLU A 164 -18.30 -7.30 12.89
CA GLU A 164 -17.47 -8.02 11.90
C GLU A 164 -18.32 -9.09 11.23
N ILE A 165 -18.50 -9.01 9.90
CA ILE A 165 -19.32 -9.93 9.12
C ILE A 165 -18.54 -10.42 7.92
N GLU A 166 -18.42 -11.74 7.76
CA GLU A 166 -17.81 -12.34 6.58
C GLU A 166 -18.77 -12.34 5.40
N THR A 167 -18.31 -11.94 4.24
CA THR A 167 -19.04 -12.00 2.97
C THR A 167 -18.56 -13.17 2.12
N PRO A 168 -19.36 -13.67 1.16
CA PRO A 168 -18.97 -14.79 0.32
C PRO A 168 -17.71 -14.49 -0.51
N THR A 169 -16.86 -15.52 -0.66
CA THR A 169 -15.70 -15.49 -1.57
C THR A 169 -16.03 -16.06 -2.95
N LEU A 170 -17.00 -16.97 -3.05
CA LEU A 170 -17.52 -17.48 -4.32
C LEU A 170 -18.77 -16.68 -4.70
N ILE A 171 -18.59 -15.66 -5.53
CA ILE A 171 -19.64 -14.72 -5.90
C ILE A 171 -19.96 -14.80 -7.38
N LYS A 172 -20.98 -14.08 -7.83
CA LYS A 172 -21.24 -13.82 -9.26
C LYS A 172 -20.21 -12.82 -9.79
N SER A 173 -19.72 -13.03 -11.01
CA SER A 173 -18.88 -12.06 -11.71
C SER A 173 -19.62 -10.72 -11.84
N THR A 174 -18.96 -9.65 -11.41
CA THR A 174 -19.49 -8.28 -11.46
C THR A 174 -18.40 -7.31 -11.94
N PRO A 175 -18.69 -6.40 -12.85
CA PRO A 175 -17.68 -5.48 -13.38
C PRO A 175 -17.39 -4.36 -12.35
N GLU A 176 -16.26 -4.47 -11.64
CA GLU A 176 -15.78 -3.48 -10.65
C GLU A 176 -14.45 -2.79 -11.07
N GLY A 177 -14.10 -2.83 -12.35
CA GLY A 177 -12.89 -2.17 -12.89
C GLY A 177 -11.76 -3.11 -13.26
N ALA A 178 -11.40 -4.10 -12.42
CA ALA A 178 -10.40 -5.11 -12.74
C ALA A 178 -11.03 -6.35 -13.40
N ARG A 179 -10.18 -7.26 -13.92
CA ARG A 179 -10.66 -8.58 -14.35
C ARG A 179 -10.84 -9.48 -13.14
N ASP A 180 -11.86 -10.35 -13.22
CA ASP A 180 -12.16 -11.34 -12.19
C ASP A 180 -11.34 -12.61 -12.36
N TYR A 181 -10.91 -13.22 -11.26
CA TYR A 181 -10.52 -14.62 -11.24
C TYR A 181 -11.75 -15.51 -11.24
N LEU A 182 -11.87 -16.41 -12.23
CA LEU A 182 -13.02 -17.28 -12.40
C LEU A 182 -12.78 -18.65 -11.79
N VAL A 183 -13.79 -19.19 -11.09
CA VAL A 183 -13.78 -20.54 -10.51
C VAL A 183 -14.93 -21.36 -11.12
N PRO A 184 -14.64 -22.42 -11.88
CA PRO A 184 -15.70 -23.21 -12.52
C PRO A 184 -16.53 -23.98 -11.49
N SER A 185 -17.85 -24.06 -11.73
CA SER A 185 -18.77 -24.84 -10.91
C SER A 185 -18.88 -26.27 -11.39
N ARG A 186 -18.49 -27.25 -10.56
CA ARG A 186 -18.70 -28.67 -10.87
C ARG A 186 -20.19 -29.07 -10.85
N VAL A 187 -20.98 -28.42 -10.00
CA VAL A 187 -22.39 -28.75 -9.78
C VAL A 187 -23.30 -28.15 -10.86
N GLN A 188 -22.86 -27.04 -11.46
CA GLN A 188 -23.58 -26.35 -12.53
C GLN A 188 -22.64 -26.22 -13.75
N PRO A 189 -22.58 -27.22 -14.62
CA PRO A 189 -21.67 -27.20 -15.76
C PRO A 189 -21.87 -25.95 -16.65
N GLY A 190 -20.78 -25.34 -17.08
CA GLY A 190 -20.80 -24.12 -17.87
C GLY A 190 -21.01 -22.82 -17.06
N HIS A 191 -21.18 -22.91 -15.74
CA HIS A 191 -21.27 -21.75 -14.85
C HIS A 191 -20.01 -21.59 -14.04
N PHE A 192 -19.72 -20.32 -13.70
CA PHE A 192 -18.51 -19.93 -12.98
C PHE A 192 -18.90 -19.04 -11.80
N TYR A 193 -18.19 -19.23 -10.69
CA TYR A 193 -18.05 -18.21 -9.66
C TYR A 193 -16.92 -17.26 -10.04
N ALA A 194 -16.93 -16.07 -9.47
CA ALA A 194 -15.78 -15.17 -9.47
C ALA A 194 -15.26 -15.01 -8.05
N LEU A 195 -13.95 -14.75 -7.91
CA LEU A 195 -13.38 -14.31 -6.64
C LEU A 195 -13.61 -12.79 -6.49
N PRO A 196 -13.98 -12.28 -5.29
CA PRO A 196 -14.39 -10.89 -5.11
C PRO A 196 -13.23 -9.92 -5.27
N GLN A 197 -13.44 -8.85 -6.03
CA GLN A 197 -12.50 -7.73 -6.10
C GLN A 197 -12.54 -6.88 -4.81
N SER A 198 -13.72 -6.82 -4.19
CA SER A 198 -14.01 -6.23 -2.89
C SER A 198 -15.37 -6.72 -2.37
N PRO A 199 -15.73 -6.52 -1.10
CA PRO A 199 -17.07 -6.83 -0.57
C PRO A 199 -18.15 -5.80 -0.96
N GLN A 200 -17.91 -4.91 -1.93
CA GLN A 200 -18.71 -3.71 -2.21
C GLN A 200 -20.23 -3.94 -2.30
N LEU A 201 -20.66 -4.95 -3.03
CA LEU A 201 -22.11 -5.20 -3.19
C LEU A 201 -22.73 -5.78 -1.92
N TYR A 202 -22.01 -6.67 -1.25
CA TYR A 202 -22.51 -7.33 -0.04
C TYR A 202 -22.57 -6.38 1.16
N LYS A 203 -21.61 -5.47 1.32
CA LYS A 203 -21.66 -4.52 2.43
C LYS A 203 -22.84 -3.54 2.30
N GLN A 204 -23.20 -3.12 1.08
CA GLN A 204 -24.43 -2.36 0.86
C GLN A 204 -25.68 -3.17 1.21
N ILE A 205 -25.74 -4.46 0.81
CA ILE A 205 -26.84 -5.34 1.20
C ILE A 205 -26.95 -5.50 2.72
N LEU A 206 -25.81 -5.51 3.44
CA LEU A 206 -25.81 -5.57 4.90
C LEU A 206 -26.42 -4.30 5.52
N MET A 207 -26.22 -3.13 4.94
CA MET A 207 -26.90 -1.91 5.39
C MET A 207 -28.43 -2.02 5.22
N LEU A 208 -28.87 -2.58 4.09
CA LEU A 208 -30.30 -2.86 3.86
C LEU A 208 -30.85 -3.97 4.75
N SER A 209 -29.97 -4.82 5.29
CA SER A 209 -30.34 -5.92 6.20
C SER A 209 -30.46 -5.49 7.67
N GLY A 210 -30.31 -4.18 7.95
CA GLY A 210 -30.44 -3.63 9.30
C GLY A 210 -29.18 -3.69 10.16
N PHE A 211 -28.01 -3.88 9.55
CA PHE A 211 -26.73 -3.68 10.21
C PHE A 211 -26.32 -2.23 10.00
N ASP A 212 -26.27 -1.44 11.06
CA ASP A 212 -25.95 -0.02 10.96
C ASP A 212 -24.46 0.24 10.72
N ARG A 213 -23.60 -0.68 11.20
CA ARG A 213 -22.14 -0.59 11.07
C ARG A 213 -21.53 -1.96 10.85
N TYR A 214 -20.90 -2.11 9.73
CA TYR A 214 -20.21 -3.33 9.30
C TYR A 214 -18.74 -3.07 9.12
N PHE A 215 -17.90 -4.04 9.43
CA PHE A 215 -16.53 -4.12 8.93
C PHE A 215 -16.12 -5.57 8.66
N GLN A 216 -15.07 -5.72 7.84
CA GLN A 216 -14.46 -7.02 7.54
C GLN A 216 -12.98 -6.84 7.21
N ILE A 217 -12.13 -7.75 7.66
CA ILE A 217 -10.77 -7.90 7.14
C ILE A 217 -10.82 -8.91 6.00
N ALA A 218 -11.07 -8.41 4.79
CA ALA A 218 -11.43 -9.19 3.62
C ALA A 218 -10.23 -9.56 2.74
N ARG A 219 -10.23 -10.79 2.18
CA ARG A 219 -9.35 -11.13 1.06
C ARG A 219 -10.01 -10.67 -0.24
N CYS A 220 -9.24 -9.94 -1.04
CA CYS A 220 -9.64 -9.40 -2.33
C CYS A 220 -8.73 -9.92 -3.43
N TYR A 221 -9.27 -10.03 -4.65
CA TYR A 221 -8.61 -10.65 -5.78
C TYR A 221 -8.80 -9.79 -7.03
N ARG A 222 -7.72 -9.44 -7.73
CA ARG A 222 -7.77 -8.66 -8.97
C ARG A 222 -6.76 -9.20 -9.96
N ASP A 223 -7.22 -9.57 -11.15
CA ASP A 223 -6.35 -9.99 -12.25
C ASP A 223 -5.89 -8.75 -13.04
N GLU A 224 -4.85 -8.12 -12.51
CA GLU A 224 -4.23 -6.91 -13.06
C GLU A 224 -2.72 -7.10 -13.22
N ASP A 225 -2.10 -6.22 -13.99
CA ASP A 225 -0.64 -6.15 -14.09
C ASP A 225 -0.01 -5.79 -12.74
N LEU A 226 0.96 -6.60 -12.32
CA LEU A 226 1.58 -6.45 -11.00
C LEU A 226 2.62 -5.32 -11.00
N ARG A 227 2.61 -4.56 -9.92
CA ARG A 227 3.58 -3.50 -9.60
C ARG A 227 4.12 -3.70 -8.19
N ALA A 228 5.07 -2.87 -7.77
CA ALA A 228 5.67 -2.97 -6.43
C ALA A 228 4.64 -2.88 -5.28
N ASP A 229 3.53 -2.18 -5.51
CA ASP A 229 2.44 -1.93 -4.57
C ASP A 229 1.13 -2.67 -4.92
N ARG A 230 1.17 -3.64 -5.86
CA ARG A 230 0.02 -4.44 -6.29
C ARG A 230 0.31 -5.93 -6.22
N GLN A 231 -0.69 -6.68 -5.76
CA GLN A 231 -0.70 -8.14 -5.72
C GLN A 231 -2.04 -8.65 -6.27
N PRO A 232 -2.08 -9.83 -6.93
CA PRO A 232 -3.33 -10.37 -7.47
C PRO A 232 -4.31 -10.80 -6.38
N GLU A 233 -3.79 -11.03 -5.18
CA GLU A 233 -4.54 -11.26 -3.95
C GLU A 233 -3.97 -10.40 -2.83
N PHE A 234 -4.82 -9.67 -2.13
CA PHE A 234 -4.44 -8.73 -1.07
C PHE A 234 -5.52 -8.66 0.00
N THR A 235 -5.25 -7.93 1.07
CA THR A 235 -6.19 -7.80 2.18
C THR A 235 -6.67 -6.36 2.31
N GLN A 236 -7.98 -6.17 2.41
CA GLN A 236 -8.60 -4.89 2.76
C GLN A 236 -9.15 -4.94 4.18
N VAL A 237 -9.11 -3.80 4.85
CA VAL A 237 -10.02 -3.49 5.95
C VAL A 237 -11.16 -2.72 5.33
N ASP A 238 -12.30 -3.35 5.23
CA ASP A 238 -13.49 -2.81 4.58
C ASP A 238 -14.56 -2.47 5.62
N GLU A 239 -15.21 -1.31 5.48
CA GLU A 239 -16.26 -0.88 6.39
C GLU A 239 -17.40 -0.17 5.66
N GLU A 240 -18.60 -0.19 6.26
CA GLU A 240 -19.78 0.50 5.79
C GLU A 240 -20.66 0.92 6.96
N MET A 241 -21.27 2.10 6.88
CA MET A 241 -22.15 2.66 7.91
C MET A 241 -23.43 3.23 7.31
N SER A 242 -24.55 3.05 8.02
CA SER A 242 -25.85 3.65 7.72
C SER A 242 -26.06 4.92 8.55
N PHE A 243 -26.93 5.82 8.03
CA PHE A 243 -27.36 7.08 8.67
C PHE A 243 -26.18 8.01 9.01
N VAL A 244 -25.24 8.12 8.12
CA VAL A 244 -24.00 8.92 8.27
C VAL A 244 -23.83 9.87 7.08
N SER A 245 -23.03 10.89 7.31
CA SER A 245 -22.44 11.77 6.31
C SER A 245 -20.98 11.38 6.01
N GLU A 246 -20.37 12.00 5.00
CA GLU A 246 -18.95 11.85 4.75
C GLU A 246 -18.08 12.27 5.95
N ASP A 247 -18.52 13.30 6.70
CA ASP A 247 -17.81 13.80 7.89
C ASP A 247 -17.77 12.76 9.01
N ASP A 248 -18.86 12.01 9.20
CA ASP A 248 -18.94 10.94 10.19
C ASP A 248 -17.96 9.80 9.85
N ILE A 249 -17.88 9.44 8.56
CA ILE A 249 -16.97 8.41 8.08
C ILE A 249 -15.52 8.85 8.27
N MET A 250 -15.17 10.07 7.85
CA MET A 250 -13.82 10.61 8.04
C MET A 250 -13.44 10.65 9.52
N THR A 251 -14.35 11.07 10.40
CA THR A 251 -14.09 11.17 11.84
C THR A 251 -13.79 9.80 12.47
N ILE A 252 -14.57 8.77 12.14
CA ILE A 252 -14.33 7.40 12.61
C ILE A 252 -12.97 6.91 12.13
N ASN A 253 -12.63 7.13 10.88
CA ASN A 253 -11.39 6.65 10.29
C ASN A 253 -10.16 7.42 10.80
N GLU A 254 -10.27 8.70 11.06
CA GLU A 254 -9.22 9.49 11.74
C GLU A 254 -8.94 8.95 13.15
N GLY A 255 -9.99 8.56 13.87
CA GLY A 255 -9.87 7.92 15.19
C GLY A 255 -9.14 6.58 15.13
N LEU A 256 -9.40 5.77 14.10
CA LEU A 256 -8.68 4.51 13.85
C LEU A 256 -7.19 4.78 13.62
N ILE A 257 -6.85 5.69 12.72
CA ILE A 257 -5.46 6.04 12.40
C ILE A 257 -4.74 6.57 13.63
N LYS A 258 -5.36 7.47 14.39
CA LYS A 258 -4.81 8.01 15.63
C LYS A 258 -4.47 6.90 16.63
N ARG A 259 -5.40 5.95 16.86
CA ARG A 259 -5.17 4.80 17.74
C ARG A 259 -4.06 3.89 17.23
N LEU A 260 -4.05 3.54 15.94
CA LEU A 260 -3.04 2.69 15.33
C LEU A 260 -1.62 3.28 15.46
N TRP A 261 -1.44 4.56 15.10
CA TRP A 261 -0.12 5.21 15.16
C TRP A 261 0.35 5.38 16.60
N LYS A 262 -0.58 5.66 17.53
CA LYS A 262 -0.25 5.75 18.96
C LYS A 262 0.19 4.41 19.54
N GLU A 263 -0.59 3.33 19.31
CA GLU A 263 -0.30 2.04 19.94
C GLU A 263 0.89 1.32 19.28
N MET A 264 1.11 1.51 17.97
CA MET A 264 2.16 0.80 17.24
C MET A 264 3.49 1.55 17.19
N LEU A 265 3.47 2.88 17.08
CA LEU A 265 4.66 3.71 16.86
C LEU A 265 4.90 4.73 17.98
N ASN A 266 3.99 4.86 18.94
CA ASN A 266 3.95 5.91 19.96
C ASN A 266 3.93 7.34 19.36
N ILE A 267 3.28 7.52 18.22
CA ILE A 267 3.13 8.80 17.53
C ILE A 267 1.70 9.32 17.76
N ASP A 268 1.60 10.57 18.20
CA ASP A 268 0.32 11.28 18.37
C ASP A 268 -0.03 11.99 17.05
N VAL A 269 -0.89 11.36 16.25
CA VAL A 269 -1.40 11.95 15.01
C VAL A 269 -2.45 13.01 15.32
N GLN A 270 -2.28 14.20 14.75
CA GLN A 270 -3.21 15.31 14.94
C GLN A 270 -4.42 15.17 14.02
N THR A 271 -5.61 15.39 14.56
CA THR A 271 -6.90 15.37 13.85
C THR A 271 -7.66 16.67 14.11
N PRO A 272 -8.57 17.15 13.22
CA PRO A 272 -8.92 16.53 11.93
C PRO A 272 -7.81 16.68 10.88
N PHE A 273 -7.77 15.76 9.89
CA PHE A 273 -6.85 15.87 8.77
C PHE A 273 -7.27 16.97 7.80
N VAL A 274 -6.29 17.53 7.10
CA VAL A 274 -6.55 18.49 6.02
C VAL A 274 -7.41 17.83 4.94
N ARG A 275 -8.47 18.51 4.49
CA ARG A 275 -9.29 18.12 3.35
C ARG A 275 -8.86 18.95 2.15
N MET A 276 -8.50 18.29 1.09
CA MET A 276 -8.02 18.89 -0.16
C MET A 276 -8.91 18.44 -1.31
N PRO A 277 -9.62 19.35 -1.98
CA PRO A 277 -10.36 18.99 -3.19
C PRO A 277 -9.44 18.37 -4.25
N TRP A 278 -9.97 17.46 -5.05
CA TRP A 278 -9.21 16.77 -6.10
C TRP A 278 -8.55 17.75 -7.08
N ASP A 279 -9.28 18.80 -7.49
CA ASP A 279 -8.74 19.84 -8.38
C ASP A 279 -7.53 20.56 -7.75
N GLU A 280 -7.58 20.84 -6.45
CA GLU A 280 -6.47 21.45 -5.71
C GLU A 280 -5.28 20.49 -5.63
N ALA A 281 -5.51 19.21 -5.31
CA ALA A 281 -4.47 18.19 -5.25
C ALA A 281 -3.77 18.04 -6.61
N MET A 282 -4.55 17.92 -7.68
CA MET A 282 -4.00 17.87 -9.04
C MET A 282 -3.30 19.16 -9.43
N GLY A 283 -3.91 20.32 -9.15
CA GLY A 283 -3.37 21.63 -9.52
C GLY A 283 -2.04 21.97 -8.83
N ARG A 284 -1.88 21.63 -7.55
CA ARG A 284 -0.68 21.95 -6.74
C ARG A 284 0.38 20.86 -6.75
N PHE A 285 0.00 19.60 -6.86
CA PHE A 285 0.92 18.47 -6.68
C PHE A 285 0.99 17.54 -7.89
N GLY A 286 0.08 17.67 -8.84
CA GLY A 286 0.00 16.82 -10.03
C GLY A 286 -0.36 15.36 -9.72
N SER A 287 -1.12 15.15 -8.66
CA SER A 287 -1.52 13.83 -8.20
C SER A 287 -2.74 13.92 -7.26
N ASP A 288 -3.64 12.96 -7.38
CA ASP A 288 -4.74 12.68 -6.46
C ASP A 288 -4.28 12.11 -5.09
N LYS A 289 -3.00 11.82 -4.95
CA LYS A 289 -2.34 11.35 -3.72
C LYS A 289 -1.05 12.14 -3.46
N PRO A 290 -1.18 13.41 -3.05
CA PRO A 290 -0.04 14.31 -2.93
C PRO A 290 0.89 13.94 -1.77
N ASP A 291 2.20 14.01 -2.01
CA ASP A 291 3.19 14.00 -0.93
C ASP A 291 3.45 15.44 -0.48
N THR A 292 2.96 15.76 0.70
CA THR A 292 3.04 17.12 1.28
C THR A 292 4.22 17.30 2.23
N ARG A 293 5.15 16.32 2.33
CA ARG A 293 6.33 16.41 3.20
C ARG A 293 7.38 17.41 2.71
N PHE A 294 7.27 17.86 1.47
CA PHE A 294 8.19 18.83 0.86
C PHE A 294 7.44 19.79 -0.07
N GLY A 295 8.05 20.92 -0.38
CA GLY A 295 7.50 21.95 -1.28
C GLY A 295 7.50 21.55 -2.76
N LEU A 296 7.96 22.47 -3.63
CA LEU A 296 7.95 22.35 -5.09
C LEU A 296 6.51 22.27 -5.66
N GLU A 297 5.59 23.06 -5.09
CA GLU A 297 4.21 23.09 -5.57
C GLU A 297 4.10 23.64 -6.99
N ILE A 298 3.21 23.07 -7.78
CA ILE A 298 2.91 23.50 -9.13
C ILE A 298 2.13 24.81 -9.08
N GLN A 299 2.54 25.77 -9.90
CA GLN A 299 1.85 27.05 -10.07
C GLN A 299 1.27 27.18 -11.47
N ASN A 300 0.09 27.76 -11.57
CA ASN A 300 -0.52 28.13 -12.85
C ASN A 300 0.05 29.46 -13.32
N VAL A 301 0.85 29.44 -14.37
CA VAL A 301 1.48 30.62 -14.96
C VAL A 301 0.91 30.97 -16.35
N THR A 302 -0.26 30.44 -16.68
CA THR A 302 -0.93 30.63 -17.98
C THR A 302 -1.10 32.10 -18.33
N GLU A 303 -1.52 32.92 -17.37
CA GLU A 303 -1.77 34.35 -17.58
C GLU A 303 -0.49 35.15 -17.91
N VAL A 304 0.68 34.68 -17.39
CA VAL A 304 1.98 35.33 -17.66
C VAL A 304 2.33 35.30 -19.13
N PHE A 305 1.88 34.27 -19.84
CA PHE A 305 2.27 34.02 -21.23
C PHE A 305 1.18 34.41 -22.25
N LYS A 306 0.14 35.15 -21.82
CA LYS A 306 -0.85 35.68 -22.77
C LYS A 306 -0.19 36.64 -23.75
N GLY A 307 -0.23 36.30 -25.05
CA GLY A 307 0.37 37.07 -26.11
C GLY A 307 1.86 36.84 -26.33
N THR A 308 2.43 35.80 -25.73
CA THR A 308 3.86 35.43 -25.86
C THR A 308 4.25 35.13 -27.31
N GLU A 309 5.44 35.52 -27.71
CA GLU A 309 6.07 35.17 -29.00
C GLU A 309 6.70 33.77 -29.00
N PHE A 310 6.76 33.08 -27.85
CA PHE A 310 7.28 31.73 -27.78
C PHE A 310 6.27 30.73 -28.36
N LYS A 311 6.46 30.35 -29.63
CA LYS A 311 5.53 29.56 -30.44
C LYS A 311 4.95 28.30 -29.73
N PRO A 312 5.75 27.49 -29.01
CA PRO A 312 5.17 26.30 -28.33
C PRO A 312 4.11 26.66 -27.27
N PHE A 313 4.29 27.77 -26.55
CA PHE A 313 3.33 28.22 -25.55
C PHE A 313 2.14 28.92 -26.21
N ALA A 314 2.39 29.79 -27.20
CA ALA A 314 1.34 30.46 -27.95
C ALA A 314 0.35 29.46 -28.56
N ALA A 315 0.82 28.41 -29.23
CA ALA A 315 -0.03 27.40 -29.85
C ALA A 315 -0.91 26.64 -28.82
N VAL A 316 -0.40 26.36 -27.62
CA VAL A 316 -1.17 25.73 -26.55
C VAL A 316 -2.23 26.68 -26.02
N LEU A 317 -1.90 27.96 -25.83
CA LEU A 317 -2.84 28.97 -25.33
C LEU A 317 -3.94 29.29 -26.35
N GLU A 318 -3.63 29.36 -27.65
CA GLU A 318 -4.61 29.50 -28.73
C GLU A 318 -5.62 28.35 -28.77
N ALA A 319 -5.17 27.15 -28.37
CA ALA A 319 -6.04 25.97 -28.24
C ALA A 319 -6.77 25.88 -26.89
N GLY A 320 -6.73 26.92 -26.06
CA GLY A 320 -7.39 26.94 -24.75
C GLY A 320 -6.66 26.18 -23.65
N GLY A 321 -5.38 25.85 -23.85
CA GLY A 321 -4.58 25.08 -22.91
C GLY A 321 -3.98 25.89 -21.77
N THR A 322 -3.08 25.28 -21.02
CA THR A 322 -2.49 25.81 -19.79
C THR A 322 -0.97 25.70 -19.79
N ILE A 323 -0.31 26.59 -19.03
CA ILE A 323 1.11 26.51 -18.71
C ILE A 323 1.27 26.39 -17.20
N ARG A 324 1.90 25.32 -16.77
CA ARG A 324 2.17 24.98 -15.37
C ARG A 324 3.67 25.01 -15.11
N ALA A 325 4.04 25.42 -13.91
CA ALA A 325 5.45 25.57 -13.54
C ALA A 325 5.72 25.10 -12.11
N ILE A 326 6.96 24.66 -11.86
CA ILE A 326 7.52 24.47 -10.53
C ILE A 326 8.81 25.28 -10.41
N ASN A 327 9.10 25.78 -9.21
CA ASN A 327 10.38 26.37 -8.87
C ASN A 327 11.19 25.43 -7.98
N ALA A 328 12.25 24.84 -8.54
CA ALA A 328 13.20 24.02 -7.80
C ALA A 328 14.21 24.94 -7.07
N LYS A 329 13.77 25.47 -5.90
CA LYS A 329 14.52 26.47 -5.12
C LYS A 329 15.88 25.96 -4.68
N GLY A 330 16.92 26.80 -4.93
CA GLY A 330 18.30 26.55 -4.50
C GLY A 330 18.96 25.34 -5.16
N LEU A 331 18.41 24.83 -6.27
CA LEU A 331 18.92 23.62 -6.93
C LEU A 331 19.67 23.90 -8.23
N ALA A 332 19.98 25.17 -8.58
CA ALA A 332 20.66 25.47 -9.81
C ALA A 332 22.03 24.78 -9.93
N ASP A 333 22.80 24.70 -8.84
CA ASP A 333 24.11 24.04 -8.85
C ASP A 333 24.05 22.53 -8.91
N LYS A 334 22.93 21.95 -8.47
CA LYS A 334 22.68 20.48 -8.44
C LYS A 334 22.00 19.97 -9.72
N LEU A 335 21.23 20.84 -10.40
CA LEU A 335 20.51 20.53 -11.64
C LEU A 335 21.29 21.04 -12.86
N SER A 336 22.28 20.26 -13.28
CA SER A 336 23.01 20.52 -14.54
C SER A 336 22.06 20.37 -15.74
N ARG A 337 22.44 20.89 -16.90
CA ARG A 337 21.69 20.69 -18.16
C ARG A 337 21.35 19.24 -18.43
N LYS A 338 22.31 18.33 -18.24
CA LYS A 338 22.09 16.87 -18.40
C LYS A 338 21.04 16.33 -17.44
N ASN A 339 20.97 16.85 -16.22
CA ASN A 339 19.95 16.43 -15.24
C ASN A 339 18.57 16.94 -15.64
N ILE A 340 18.48 18.19 -16.14
CA ILE A 340 17.24 18.77 -16.64
C ILE A 340 16.73 18.00 -17.88
N ASP A 341 17.62 17.62 -18.80
CA ASP A 341 17.24 16.80 -19.95
C ASP A 341 16.63 15.44 -19.51
N LYS A 342 17.17 14.81 -18.45
CA LYS A 342 16.58 13.59 -17.86
C LYS A 342 15.20 13.84 -17.22
N LEU A 343 15.00 14.99 -16.58
CA LEU A 343 13.67 15.38 -16.08
C LEU A 343 12.69 15.59 -17.24
N GLY A 344 13.17 16.07 -18.38
CA GLY A 344 12.38 16.14 -19.61
C GLY A 344 11.90 14.78 -20.09
N GLU A 345 12.73 13.74 -20.01
CA GLU A 345 12.32 12.38 -20.33
C GLU A 345 11.29 11.83 -19.32
N VAL A 346 11.44 12.16 -18.02
CA VAL A 346 10.41 11.85 -17.03
C VAL A 346 9.08 12.50 -17.42
N ALA A 347 9.07 13.80 -17.72
CA ALA A 347 7.85 14.49 -18.12
C ALA A 347 7.18 13.87 -19.37
N LYS A 348 7.98 13.47 -20.37
CA LYS A 348 7.48 12.80 -21.58
C LYS A 348 6.84 11.44 -21.30
N THR A 349 7.39 10.66 -20.37
CA THR A 349 6.82 9.37 -19.96
C THR A 349 5.38 9.54 -19.46
N TYR A 350 5.04 10.71 -18.91
CA TYR A 350 3.71 11.06 -18.45
C TYR A 350 2.93 11.98 -19.41
N GLY A 351 3.28 11.94 -20.69
CA GLY A 351 2.52 12.51 -21.80
C GLY A 351 2.84 13.96 -22.14
N ALA A 352 3.76 14.63 -21.44
CA ALA A 352 4.17 15.98 -21.82
C ALA A 352 4.95 15.97 -23.15
N LYS A 353 4.70 16.97 -24.00
CA LYS A 353 5.45 17.15 -25.27
C LYS A 353 6.90 17.57 -25.04
N GLY A 354 7.20 18.18 -23.90
CA GLY A 354 8.52 18.63 -23.49
C GLY A 354 8.52 19.35 -22.14
N LEU A 355 9.72 19.62 -21.64
CA LEU A 355 9.94 20.36 -20.40
C LEU A 355 10.77 21.62 -20.75
N ALA A 356 10.15 22.79 -20.64
CA ALA A 356 10.87 24.06 -20.74
C ALA A 356 11.53 24.37 -19.39
N TYR A 357 12.71 25.03 -19.44
CA TYR A 357 13.43 25.33 -18.21
C TYR A 357 14.11 26.68 -18.25
N SER A 358 14.32 27.27 -17.07
CA SER A 358 15.21 28.40 -16.83
C SER A 358 16.02 28.14 -15.56
N ARG A 359 17.33 28.12 -15.70
CA ARG A 359 18.30 27.94 -14.62
C ARG A 359 18.95 29.26 -14.29
N LEU A 360 18.71 29.77 -13.09
CA LEU A 360 19.14 31.08 -12.61
C LEU A 360 20.41 30.92 -11.78
N THR A 361 21.56 31.30 -12.32
CA THR A 361 22.87 31.23 -11.62
C THR A 361 23.45 32.59 -11.39
N ALA A 362 24.45 32.70 -10.51
CA ALA A 362 25.21 33.94 -10.30
C ALA A 362 25.92 34.43 -11.57
N ASP A 363 26.32 33.50 -12.45
CA ASP A 363 27.01 33.79 -13.70
C ASP A 363 26.06 34.16 -14.87
N GLY A 364 24.74 34.10 -14.61
CA GLY A 364 23.69 34.39 -15.59
C GLY A 364 22.64 33.30 -15.73
N THR A 365 21.69 33.53 -16.63
CA THR A 365 20.54 32.62 -16.86
C THR A 365 20.79 31.73 -18.08
N SER A 366 20.60 30.41 -17.88
CA SER A 366 20.56 29.42 -18.95
C SER A 366 19.13 28.93 -19.12
N SER A 367 18.48 29.21 -20.26
CA SER A 367 17.09 28.93 -20.50
C SER A 367 16.82 28.37 -21.89
N SER A 368 15.80 27.51 -22.00
CA SER A 368 15.31 27.00 -23.29
C SER A 368 14.36 27.98 -24.00
N PHE A 369 13.81 28.99 -23.31
CA PHE A 369 12.72 29.82 -23.84
C PHE A 369 12.84 31.33 -23.55
N GLU A 370 13.57 31.78 -22.51
CA GLU A 370 13.55 33.17 -22.06
C GLU A 370 14.03 34.20 -23.11
N LYS A 371 14.83 33.76 -24.08
CA LYS A 371 15.26 34.64 -25.19
C LYS A 371 14.09 35.09 -26.10
N PHE A 372 12.93 34.46 -25.99
CA PHE A 372 11.71 34.78 -26.71
C PHE A 372 10.72 35.60 -25.88
N LEU A 373 11.01 35.84 -24.59
CA LEU A 373 10.17 36.60 -23.69
C LEU A 373 10.56 38.07 -23.64
N SER A 374 9.57 38.94 -23.53
CA SER A 374 9.77 40.33 -23.13
C SER A 374 10.25 40.42 -21.68
N ASP A 375 10.84 41.55 -21.31
CA ASP A 375 11.28 41.78 -19.91
C ASP A 375 10.10 41.81 -18.95
N ALA A 376 8.91 42.22 -19.39
CA ALA A 376 7.69 42.20 -18.61
C ALA A 376 7.23 40.76 -18.32
N GLU A 377 7.26 39.85 -19.31
CA GLU A 377 6.91 38.44 -19.12
C GLU A 377 7.91 37.74 -18.17
N LYS A 378 9.22 38.02 -18.32
CA LYS A 378 10.22 37.46 -17.38
C LYS A 378 9.98 37.93 -15.96
N ALA A 379 9.78 39.26 -15.77
CA ALA A 379 9.51 39.80 -14.44
C ALA A 379 8.23 39.19 -13.82
N ALA A 380 7.16 39.03 -14.61
CA ALA A 380 5.92 38.43 -14.19
C ALA A 380 6.09 36.93 -13.82
N LEU A 381 6.87 36.18 -14.63
CA LEU A 381 7.19 34.77 -14.36
C LEU A 381 7.97 34.61 -13.04
N TYR A 382 9.00 35.42 -12.85
CA TYR A 382 9.82 35.36 -11.64
C TYR A 382 9.02 35.76 -10.40
N ALA A 383 8.15 36.77 -10.52
CA ALA A 383 7.27 37.15 -9.42
C ALA A 383 6.25 36.04 -9.09
N ALA A 384 5.61 35.44 -10.11
CA ALA A 384 4.64 34.35 -9.91
C ALA A 384 5.26 33.13 -9.24
N LEU A 385 6.52 32.82 -9.55
CA LEU A 385 7.23 31.66 -9.00
C LEU A 385 8.09 32.01 -7.79
N ASN A 386 8.11 33.25 -7.33
CA ASN A 386 9.01 33.74 -6.31
C ASN A 386 10.48 33.28 -6.58
N ALA A 387 10.94 33.51 -7.81
CA ALA A 387 12.20 33.00 -8.32
C ALA A 387 13.38 33.91 -7.95
N GLU A 388 14.49 33.31 -7.56
CA GLU A 388 15.71 33.97 -7.14
C GLU A 388 16.93 33.33 -7.83
N THR A 389 18.08 34.03 -7.78
CA THR A 389 19.35 33.44 -8.22
C THR A 389 19.63 32.17 -7.38
N GLY A 390 19.96 31.09 -8.05
CA GLY A 390 20.12 29.76 -7.43
C GLY A 390 18.98 28.80 -7.72
N ASP A 391 17.89 29.26 -8.33
CA ASP A 391 16.69 28.47 -8.62
C ASP A 391 16.70 27.86 -10.02
N VAL A 392 15.85 26.83 -10.22
CA VAL A 392 15.53 26.26 -11.53
C VAL A 392 14.03 26.23 -11.74
N LEU A 393 13.56 26.96 -12.75
CA LEU A 393 12.17 26.98 -13.16
C LEU A 393 11.96 25.90 -14.22
N LEU A 394 10.93 25.08 -14.03
CA LEU A 394 10.57 23.96 -14.93
C LEU A 394 9.11 24.11 -15.33
N LEU A 395 8.82 24.13 -16.63
CA LEU A 395 7.50 24.43 -17.14
C LEU A 395 7.03 23.34 -18.13
N VAL A 396 5.75 23.01 -18.04
CA VAL A 396 5.04 22.15 -18.99
C VAL A 396 3.82 22.91 -19.51
N SER A 397 3.56 22.81 -20.81
CA SER A 397 2.36 23.33 -21.45
C SER A 397 1.60 22.20 -22.14
N ASP A 398 0.29 22.14 -21.95
CA ASP A 398 -0.59 21.20 -22.64
C ASP A 398 -2.02 21.77 -22.76
N THR A 399 -2.79 21.25 -23.70
CA THR A 399 -4.24 21.55 -23.81
C THR A 399 -5.04 20.87 -22.70
N ASP A 400 -4.52 19.78 -22.16
CA ASP A 400 -5.04 19.05 -21.00
C ASP A 400 -4.26 19.48 -19.74
N TRP A 401 -4.94 20.17 -18.83
CA TRP A 401 -4.33 20.67 -17.60
C TRP A 401 -3.95 19.55 -16.63
N VAL A 402 -4.72 18.45 -16.61
CA VAL A 402 -4.43 17.28 -15.78
C VAL A 402 -3.13 16.63 -16.23
N LYS A 403 -2.94 16.48 -17.54
CA LYS A 403 -1.70 15.94 -18.12
C LYS A 403 -0.49 16.83 -17.81
N ALA A 404 -0.65 18.15 -17.95
CA ALA A 404 0.43 19.10 -17.61
C ALA A 404 0.83 19.00 -16.14
N CYS A 405 -0.14 18.95 -15.23
CA CYS A 405 0.09 18.80 -13.80
C CYS A 405 0.70 17.44 -13.45
N THR A 406 0.17 16.33 -14.00
CA THR A 406 0.70 14.98 -13.77
C THR A 406 2.17 14.86 -14.16
N ALA A 407 2.54 15.38 -15.32
CA ALA A 407 3.94 15.39 -15.78
C ALA A 407 4.86 16.16 -14.81
N LEU A 408 4.44 17.35 -14.37
CA LEU A 408 5.20 18.14 -13.39
C LEU A 408 5.21 17.51 -12.01
N GLY A 409 4.12 16.86 -11.59
CA GLY A 409 4.05 16.11 -10.34
C GLY A 409 5.11 15.01 -10.26
N GLN A 410 5.34 14.29 -11.36
CA GLN A 410 6.38 13.26 -11.42
C GLN A 410 7.79 13.86 -11.45
N VAL A 411 8.00 14.98 -12.16
CA VAL A 411 9.25 15.75 -12.11
C VAL A 411 9.53 16.24 -10.69
N ARG A 412 8.51 16.75 -9.99
CA ARG A 412 8.56 17.16 -8.59
C ARG A 412 9.04 16.04 -7.68
N LEU A 413 8.44 14.83 -7.80
CA LEU A 413 8.81 13.66 -7.02
C LEU A 413 10.22 13.15 -7.31
N ASP A 414 10.64 13.15 -8.60
CA ASP A 414 11.98 12.73 -9.00
C ASP A 414 13.05 13.65 -8.41
N ILE A 415 12.84 14.98 -8.46
CA ILE A 415 13.71 15.96 -7.84
C ILE A 415 13.80 15.72 -6.32
N ALA A 416 12.66 15.59 -5.65
CA ALA A 416 12.60 15.45 -4.21
C ALA A 416 13.34 14.19 -3.72
N ARG A 417 13.16 13.05 -4.38
CA ARG A 417 13.86 11.79 -4.07
C ARG A 417 15.36 11.91 -4.28
N LYS A 418 15.80 12.43 -5.42
CA LYS A 418 17.23 12.52 -5.78
C LYS A 418 18.01 13.53 -4.94
N HIS A 419 17.35 14.56 -4.45
CA HIS A 419 18.01 15.63 -3.68
C HIS A 419 17.70 15.58 -2.17
N GLY A 420 17.04 14.52 -1.68
CA GLY A 420 16.82 14.32 -0.26
C GLY A 420 15.90 15.37 0.38
N LEU A 421 14.89 15.85 -0.37
CA LEU A 421 13.95 16.84 0.14
C LEU A 421 12.82 16.22 0.99
N ILE A 422 12.67 14.90 0.95
CA ILE A 422 11.62 14.16 1.64
C ILE A 422 12.13 13.80 3.03
N ASP A 423 11.45 14.26 4.06
CA ASP A 423 11.69 13.83 5.43
C ASP A 423 11.06 12.43 5.66
N PRO A 424 11.85 11.37 5.85
CA PRO A 424 11.35 10.01 5.97
C PRO A 424 10.64 9.76 7.32
N ASP A 425 10.79 10.65 8.31
CA ASP A 425 10.24 10.47 9.65
C ASP A 425 8.88 11.12 9.83
N LYS A 426 8.43 11.91 8.84
CA LYS A 426 7.11 12.54 8.85
C LYS A 426 6.02 11.60 8.34
N PHE A 427 4.87 11.67 8.99
CA PHE A 427 3.62 11.07 8.56
C PHE A 427 2.60 12.18 8.34
N ASN A 428 2.46 12.62 7.08
CA ASN A 428 1.52 13.66 6.67
C ASN A 428 0.27 13.01 6.10
N PHE A 429 -0.81 13.00 6.90
CA PHE A 429 -2.13 12.55 6.49
C PHE A 429 -2.94 13.70 5.90
N LEU A 430 -3.73 13.38 4.89
CA LEU A 430 -4.76 14.27 4.36
C LEU A 430 -5.88 13.45 3.72
N TRP A 431 -7.04 14.08 3.58
CA TRP A 431 -8.11 13.60 2.74
C TRP A 431 -8.06 14.30 1.38
N VAL A 432 -8.16 13.55 0.31
CA VAL A 432 -8.53 14.09 -1.00
C VAL A 432 -10.02 13.84 -1.16
N VAL A 433 -10.76 14.89 -1.51
CA VAL A 433 -12.22 14.89 -1.57
C VAL A 433 -12.68 15.47 -2.91
N ASP A 434 -13.98 15.43 -3.16
CA ASP A 434 -14.59 16.08 -4.33
C ASP A 434 -14.00 15.58 -5.67
N PHE A 435 -13.84 14.26 -5.77
CA PHE A 435 -13.36 13.64 -7.00
C PHE A 435 -14.33 13.87 -8.16
N PRO A 436 -13.86 13.91 -9.42
CA PRO A 436 -14.76 13.75 -10.56
C PRO A 436 -15.60 12.48 -10.42
N LEU A 437 -16.88 12.55 -10.75
CA LEU A 437 -17.77 11.38 -10.70
C LEU A 437 -17.45 10.40 -11.82
N PHE A 438 -17.07 10.94 -12.97
CA PHE A 438 -16.77 10.19 -14.18
C PHE A 438 -15.41 10.55 -14.76
N GLU A 439 -14.83 9.61 -15.47
CA GLU A 439 -13.68 9.82 -16.37
C GLU A 439 -14.03 9.31 -17.78
N TYR A 440 -13.57 10.00 -18.81
CA TYR A 440 -13.82 9.58 -20.18
C TYR A 440 -12.71 8.62 -20.64
N SER A 441 -13.08 7.41 -21.03
CA SER A 441 -12.17 6.43 -21.62
C SER A 441 -12.12 6.60 -23.14
N GLU A 442 -11.02 7.12 -23.67
CA GLU A 442 -10.81 7.19 -25.13
C GLU A 442 -10.79 5.79 -25.78
N GLN A 443 -10.28 4.79 -25.05
CA GLN A 443 -10.20 3.40 -25.52
C GLN A 443 -11.58 2.77 -25.69
N GLU A 444 -12.50 3.05 -24.74
CA GLU A 444 -13.87 2.51 -24.79
C GLU A 444 -14.87 3.46 -25.44
N GLY A 445 -14.49 4.72 -25.69
CA GLY A 445 -15.32 5.75 -26.28
C GLY A 445 -16.54 6.12 -25.43
N ARG A 446 -16.45 5.99 -24.09
CA ARG A 446 -17.55 6.24 -23.16
C ARG A 446 -17.09 6.77 -21.80
N TRP A 447 -18.02 7.29 -21.03
CA TRP A 447 -17.81 7.64 -19.65
C TRP A 447 -17.71 6.39 -18.76
N MET A 448 -16.74 6.39 -17.85
CA MET A 448 -16.53 5.38 -16.82
C MET A 448 -16.73 6.03 -15.45
N ALA A 449 -17.17 5.27 -14.46
CA ALA A 449 -17.16 5.75 -13.09
C ALA A 449 -15.72 5.85 -12.60
N MET A 450 -15.34 6.97 -11.98
CA MET A 450 -13.99 7.14 -11.45
C MET A 450 -13.72 6.20 -10.28
N HIS A 451 -14.72 5.94 -9.44
CA HIS A 451 -14.66 4.95 -8.34
C HIS A 451 -15.47 3.70 -8.70
N HIS A 452 -16.78 3.77 -8.53
CA HIS A 452 -17.71 2.68 -8.86
C HIS A 452 -19.12 3.21 -9.18
N PRO A 453 -19.99 2.43 -9.84
CA PRO A 453 -21.31 2.89 -10.30
C PRO A 453 -22.31 3.28 -9.19
N PHE A 454 -21.99 3.00 -7.94
CA PHE A 454 -22.86 3.27 -6.78
C PHE A 454 -22.46 4.53 -6.01
N THR A 455 -21.48 5.27 -6.49
CA THR A 455 -20.99 6.51 -5.86
C THR A 455 -22.01 7.62 -5.99
N LEU A 456 -22.32 8.29 -4.87
CA LEU A 456 -23.27 9.39 -4.83
C LEU A 456 -22.70 10.65 -5.50
N PRO A 457 -23.38 11.23 -6.50
CA PRO A 457 -23.06 12.56 -7.03
C PRO A 457 -23.25 13.64 -5.97
N LYS A 458 -22.53 14.75 -6.07
CA LYS A 458 -22.83 15.94 -5.29
C LYS A 458 -24.22 16.49 -5.61
N ALA A 459 -24.88 17.09 -4.62
CA ALA A 459 -26.25 17.57 -4.75
C ALA A 459 -26.41 18.63 -5.86
N GLU A 460 -25.40 19.49 -6.02
CA GLU A 460 -25.36 20.53 -7.06
C GLU A 460 -25.17 20.01 -8.49
N ASP A 461 -24.76 18.77 -8.64
CA ASP A 461 -24.46 18.14 -9.94
C ASP A 461 -25.51 17.11 -10.37
N LEU A 462 -26.55 16.86 -9.55
CA LEU A 462 -27.58 15.86 -9.83
C LEU A 462 -28.24 16.02 -11.19
N ASP A 463 -28.51 17.24 -11.61
CA ASP A 463 -29.15 17.52 -12.89
C ASP A 463 -28.24 17.32 -14.10
N LYS A 464 -26.91 17.28 -13.89
CA LYS A 464 -25.88 17.16 -14.93
C LYS A 464 -25.45 15.71 -15.22
N VAL A 465 -25.80 14.74 -14.38
CA VAL A 465 -25.29 13.35 -14.43
C VAL A 465 -25.38 12.74 -15.84
N GLU A 466 -26.46 13.03 -16.61
CA GLU A 466 -26.64 12.51 -17.97
C GLU A 466 -26.32 13.56 -19.06
N SER A 467 -26.46 14.86 -18.76
CA SER A 467 -26.31 15.93 -19.76
C SER A 467 -24.89 16.46 -19.87
N ASP A 468 -24.12 16.45 -18.78
CA ASP A 468 -22.72 16.91 -18.71
C ASP A 468 -21.94 16.10 -17.66
N PRO A 469 -21.68 14.80 -17.93
CA PRO A 469 -20.99 13.91 -16.97
C PRO A 469 -19.62 14.42 -16.55
N GLY A 470 -18.89 15.09 -17.46
CA GLY A 470 -17.56 15.62 -17.20
C GLY A 470 -17.48 16.74 -16.17
N ALA A 471 -18.62 17.41 -15.88
CA ALA A 471 -18.70 18.46 -14.87
C ALA A 471 -19.22 17.98 -13.52
N CYS A 472 -19.45 16.66 -13.36
CA CYS A 472 -20.02 16.11 -12.14
C CYS A 472 -18.93 15.67 -11.14
N HIS A 473 -19.15 15.98 -9.87
CA HIS A 473 -18.30 15.55 -8.76
C HIS A 473 -19.01 14.50 -7.89
N ALA A 474 -18.21 13.69 -7.25
CA ALA A 474 -18.63 12.62 -6.36
C ALA A 474 -18.53 13.05 -4.89
N VAL A 475 -19.40 12.51 -4.04
CA VAL A 475 -19.18 12.47 -2.59
C VAL A 475 -18.26 11.29 -2.28
N ALA A 476 -17.01 11.45 -2.67
CA ALA A 476 -15.95 10.44 -2.54
C ALA A 476 -14.71 11.04 -1.87
N TYR A 477 -13.99 10.20 -1.18
CA TYR A 477 -12.86 10.60 -0.33
C TYR A 477 -11.81 9.51 -0.26
N ASP A 478 -10.53 9.90 -0.43
CA ASP A 478 -9.38 9.03 -0.24
C ASP A 478 -8.51 9.56 0.90
N ILE A 479 -8.08 8.66 1.79
CA ILE A 479 -7.07 8.99 2.79
C ILE A 479 -5.69 8.75 2.20
N VAL A 480 -4.89 9.80 2.21
CA VAL A 480 -3.54 9.80 1.66
C VAL A 480 -2.52 9.94 2.78
N LEU A 481 -1.46 9.13 2.72
CA LEU A 481 -0.31 9.23 3.59
C LEU A 481 0.97 9.32 2.74
N ASN A 482 1.69 10.45 2.83
CA ASN A 482 3.02 10.58 2.26
C ASN A 482 3.09 10.27 0.75
N GLY A 483 2.10 10.68 -0.02
CA GLY A 483 2.07 10.45 -1.46
C GLY A 483 1.50 9.09 -1.87
N VAL A 484 0.89 8.37 -0.95
CA VAL A 484 0.30 7.04 -1.19
C VAL A 484 -1.15 7.04 -0.70
N GLU A 485 -2.07 6.65 -1.55
CA GLU A 485 -3.44 6.33 -1.18
C GLU A 485 -3.45 5.12 -0.25
N MET A 486 -3.89 5.31 0.97
CA MET A 486 -3.94 4.26 1.98
C MET A 486 -5.29 3.55 1.99
N GLY A 487 -6.33 4.25 1.59
CA GLY A 487 -7.69 3.76 1.46
C GLY A 487 -8.59 4.81 0.84
N GLY A 488 -9.75 4.39 0.38
CA GLY A 488 -10.74 5.27 -0.23
C GLY A 488 -12.15 4.78 -0.06
N GLY A 489 -13.10 5.68 -0.28
CA GLY A 489 -14.51 5.42 -0.13
C GLY A 489 -15.42 6.48 -0.71
N SER A 490 -16.72 6.30 -0.52
CA SER A 490 -17.72 7.26 -0.94
C SER A 490 -19.01 7.11 -0.14
N MET A 491 -19.87 8.11 -0.23
CA MET A 491 -21.30 7.94 0.02
C MET A 491 -21.93 7.17 -1.14
N ARG A 492 -23.01 6.44 -0.87
CA ARG A 492 -23.67 5.58 -1.87
C ARG A 492 -24.99 6.19 -2.35
N ILE A 493 -25.32 5.93 -3.60
CA ILE A 493 -26.65 6.18 -4.10
C ILE A 493 -27.62 5.23 -3.39
N ASN A 494 -28.64 5.77 -2.73
CA ASN A 494 -29.71 5.00 -2.08
C ASN A 494 -31.08 5.25 -2.72
N ASP A 495 -31.16 6.12 -3.75
CA ASP A 495 -32.36 6.36 -4.56
C ASP A 495 -32.29 5.49 -5.83
N PRO A 496 -33.25 4.56 -6.04
CA PRO A 496 -33.30 3.74 -7.25
C PRO A 496 -33.37 4.53 -8.55
N ALA A 497 -34.09 5.65 -8.57
CA ALA A 497 -34.23 6.47 -9.77
C ALA A 497 -32.93 7.17 -10.16
N LEU A 498 -32.16 7.63 -9.17
CA LEU A 498 -30.83 8.19 -9.38
C LEU A 498 -29.85 7.10 -9.82
N GLN A 499 -29.95 5.88 -9.26
CA GLN A 499 -29.09 4.75 -9.67
C GLN A 499 -29.34 4.37 -11.13
N ASP A 500 -30.58 4.37 -11.61
CA ASP A 500 -30.90 4.12 -13.02
C ASP A 500 -30.32 5.19 -13.95
N ARG A 501 -30.35 6.47 -13.52
CA ARG A 501 -29.70 7.57 -14.26
C ARG A 501 -28.19 7.39 -14.34
N MET A 502 -27.56 6.99 -13.24
CA MET A 502 -26.13 6.72 -13.18
C MET A 502 -25.73 5.59 -14.14
N PHE A 503 -26.50 4.50 -14.19
CA PHE A 503 -26.23 3.41 -15.15
C PHE A 503 -26.37 3.86 -16.60
N ARG A 504 -27.36 4.70 -16.93
CA ARG A 504 -27.48 5.25 -18.28
C ARG A 504 -26.32 6.16 -18.66
N ALA A 505 -25.87 7.03 -17.75
CA ALA A 505 -24.69 7.87 -17.97
C ALA A 505 -23.41 7.04 -18.23
N LEU A 506 -23.29 5.87 -17.62
CA LEU A 506 -22.19 4.92 -17.83
C LEU A 506 -22.36 4.03 -19.08
N GLY A 507 -23.48 4.20 -19.83
CA GLY A 507 -23.77 3.44 -21.05
C GLY A 507 -24.27 2.02 -20.82
N PHE A 508 -24.78 1.70 -19.62
CA PHE A 508 -25.45 0.40 -19.40
C PHE A 508 -26.86 0.41 -20.03
N THR A 509 -27.22 -0.69 -20.69
CA THR A 509 -28.62 -0.96 -20.97
C THR A 509 -29.32 -1.47 -19.71
N GLU A 510 -30.65 -1.34 -19.64
CA GLU A 510 -31.42 -1.81 -18.49
C GLU A 510 -31.20 -3.32 -18.24
N GLU A 511 -31.19 -4.12 -19.34
CA GLU A 511 -30.93 -5.56 -19.23
C GLU A 511 -29.55 -5.86 -18.64
N LYS A 512 -28.52 -5.16 -19.11
CA LYS A 512 -27.14 -5.37 -18.62
C LYS A 512 -26.98 -4.94 -17.16
N ALA A 513 -27.57 -3.81 -16.78
CA ALA A 513 -27.56 -3.35 -15.38
C ALA A 513 -28.28 -4.36 -14.46
N ARG A 514 -29.43 -4.89 -14.90
CA ARG A 514 -30.16 -5.92 -14.17
C ARG A 514 -29.43 -7.27 -14.12
N GLU A 515 -28.79 -7.65 -15.21
CA GLU A 515 -27.97 -8.88 -15.22
C GLU A 515 -26.84 -8.78 -14.20
N SER A 516 -26.14 -7.66 -14.12
CA SER A 516 -24.98 -7.48 -13.22
C SER A 516 -25.39 -7.18 -11.78
N PHE A 517 -26.33 -6.25 -11.57
CA PHE A 517 -26.62 -5.63 -10.27
C PHE A 517 -28.08 -5.78 -9.84
N GLY A 518 -28.88 -6.59 -10.54
CA GLY A 518 -30.33 -6.70 -10.31
C GLY A 518 -30.71 -7.04 -8.87
N PHE A 519 -29.95 -7.91 -8.19
CA PHE A 519 -30.21 -8.26 -6.81
C PHE A 519 -30.03 -7.08 -5.83
N LEU A 520 -29.08 -6.17 -6.08
CA LEU A 520 -28.89 -4.95 -5.29
C LEU A 520 -30.00 -3.93 -5.61
N MET A 521 -30.31 -3.74 -6.91
CA MET A 521 -31.40 -2.85 -7.36
C MET A 521 -32.76 -3.28 -6.78
N ASP A 522 -33.00 -4.59 -6.71
CA ASP A 522 -34.23 -5.13 -6.12
C ASP A 522 -34.27 -4.93 -4.61
N ALA A 523 -33.13 -5.07 -3.92
CA ALA A 523 -33.05 -4.83 -2.48
C ALA A 523 -33.38 -3.36 -2.12
N TYR A 524 -32.94 -2.40 -2.93
CA TYR A 524 -33.24 -0.97 -2.70
C TYR A 524 -34.74 -0.65 -2.67
N LYS A 525 -35.57 -1.43 -3.36
CA LYS A 525 -37.04 -1.24 -3.38
C LYS A 525 -37.69 -1.45 -2.01
N PHE A 526 -37.01 -2.13 -1.08
CA PHE A 526 -37.49 -2.40 0.26
C PHE A 526 -37.02 -1.39 1.31
N GLY A 527 -36.44 -0.29 0.87
CA GLY A 527 -35.94 0.80 1.72
C GLY A 527 -34.45 0.72 1.97
N ALA A 528 -33.71 1.66 1.40
CA ALA A 528 -32.28 1.80 1.57
C ALA A 528 -31.97 3.01 2.45
N PRO A 529 -31.31 2.83 3.62
CA PRO A 529 -30.86 3.98 4.40
C PRO A 529 -29.78 4.75 3.62
N PRO A 530 -29.58 6.06 3.86
CA PRO A 530 -28.37 6.73 3.43
C PRO A 530 -27.17 6.03 4.09
N HIS A 531 -26.18 5.64 3.29
CA HIS A 531 -25.02 4.89 3.76
C HIS A 531 -23.76 5.24 2.98
N GLY A 532 -22.64 4.93 3.57
CA GLY A 532 -21.32 5.11 2.96
C GLY A 532 -20.26 4.33 3.74
N GLY A 533 -19.10 4.24 3.17
CA GLY A 533 -18.00 3.50 3.80
C GLY A 533 -16.71 3.63 3.00
N MET A 534 -15.69 2.96 3.47
CA MET A 534 -14.41 2.94 2.80
C MET A 534 -13.68 1.60 2.97
N ALA A 535 -12.57 1.47 2.27
CA ALA A 535 -11.68 0.32 2.41
C ALA A 535 -10.22 0.78 2.47
N TYR A 536 -9.46 0.21 3.41
CA TYR A 536 -8.01 0.35 3.47
C TYR A 536 -7.31 -0.85 2.83
N GLY A 537 -6.26 -0.59 2.07
CA GLY A 537 -5.31 -1.64 1.73
C GLY A 537 -4.45 -1.99 2.97
N LEU A 538 -4.77 -3.07 3.68
CA LEU A 538 -4.04 -3.46 4.90
C LEU A 538 -2.55 -3.66 4.63
N ASP A 539 -2.20 -4.29 3.51
CA ASP A 539 -0.80 -4.51 3.12
C ASP A 539 -0.05 -3.19 2.96
N ARG A 540 -0.69 -2.21 2.32
CA ARG A 540 -0.15 -0.88 2.09
C ARG A 540 -0.03 -0.09 3.40
N MET A 541 -1.03 -0.17 4.27
CA MET A 541 -1.00 0.45 5.62
C MET A 541 0.20 -0.07 6.42
N VAL A 542 0.39 -1.39 6.48
CA VAL A 542 1.52 -1.99 7.20
C VAL A 542 2.86 -1.61 6.56
N MET A 543 2.95 -1.59 5.23
CA MET A 543 4.13 -1.17 4.48
C MET A 543 4.54 0.27 4.84
N LEU A 544 3.59 1.20 4.82
CA LEU A 544 3.83 2.61 5.12
C LEU A 544 4.22 2.82 6.59
N MET A 545 3.54 2.16 7.52
CA MET A 545 3.84 2.21 8.95
C MET A 545 5.26 1.73 9.26
N LEU A 546 5.74 0.71 8.54
CA LEU A 546 7.08 0.14 8.69
C LEU A 546 8.12 0.78 7.77
N LYS A 547 7.75 1.78 6.99
CA LYS A 547 8.63 2.48 6.02
C LYS A 547 9.32 1.49 5.06
N LYS A 548 8.55 0.48 4.56
CA LYS A 548 9.02 -0.49 3.58
C LYS A 548 8.72 0.00 2.16
N ASP A 549 9.55 -0.40 1.21
CA ASP A 549 9.42 0.01 -0.20
C ASP A 549 8.46 -0.88 -1.00
N SER A 550 8.10 -2.05 -0.45
CA SER A 550 7.25 -3.04 -1.15
C SER A 550 6.29 -3.75 -0.21
N ILE A 551 5.04 -3.93 -0.65
CA ILE A 551 4.05 -4.75 0.07
C ILE A 551 4.47 -6.23 0.18
N ARG A 552 5.38 -6.73 -0.67
CA ARG A 552 5.94 -8.08 -0.58
C ARG A 552 6.67 -8.36 0.74
N ASP A 553 7.20 -7.32 1.39
CA ASP A 553 7.87 -7.47 2.68
C ASP A 553 6.90 -7.71 3.83
N VAL A 554 5.66 -7.27 3.70
CA VAL A 554 4.61 -7.36 4.72
C VAL A 554 3.55 -8.44 4.43
N ILE A 555 3.70 -9.17 3.32
CA ILE A 555 2.88 -10.35 2.94
C ILE A 555 3.71 -11.61 3.17
N ALA A 556 3.14 -12.63 3.82
CA ALA A 556 3.87 -13.85 4.17
C ALA A 556 4.42 -14.56 2.91
N PHE A 557 3.57 -14.82 1.92
CA PHE A 557 3.88 -15.52 0.67
C PHE A 557 3.36 -14.70 -0.52
N PRO A 558 4.12 -13.67 -0.97
CA PRO A 558 3.69 -12.80 -2.06
C PRO A 558 3.91 -13.47 -3.42
N LYS A 559 3.16 -13.00 -4.43
CA LYS A 559 3.41 -13.31 -5.84
C LYS A 559 4.53 -12.42 -6.41
N VAL A 560 5.24 -12.94 -7.42
CA VAL A 560 6.20 -12.17 -8.22
C VAL A 560 5.53 -11.50 -9.42
N GLN A 561 6.30 -10.75 -10.21
CA GLN A 561 5.76 -9.91 -11.29
C GLN A 561 4.91 -10.66 -12.34
N ASN A 562 5.20 -11.94 -12.60
CA ASN A 562 4.41 -12.79 -13.49
C ASN A 562 3.22 -13.49 -12.80
N ALA A 563 2.78 -12.99 -11.65
CA ALA A 563 1.74 -13.56 -10.79
C ALA A 563 2.05 -14.96 -10.23
N GLY A 564 3.26 -15.46 -10.40
CA GLY A 564 3.70 -16.76 -9.87
C GLY A 564 4.10 -16.69 -8.39
N GLU A 565 4.07 -17.85 -7.72
CA GLU A 565 4.58 -18.02 -6.35
C GLU A 565 5.75 -19.01 -6.38
N PRO A 566 7.00 -18.52 -6.26
CA PRO A 566 8.19 -19.35 -6.50
C PRO A 566 8.38 -20.51 -5.51
N MET A 567 7.79 -20.46 -4.33
CA MET A 567 7.93 -21.49 -3.29
C MET A 567 7.09 -22.72 -3.62
N SER A 568 5.82 -22.55 -3.96
CA SER A 568 4.89 -23.65 -4.30
C SER A 568 4.87 -23.97 -5.78
N GLY A 569 5.34 -23.05 -6.64
CA GLY A 569 5.28 -23.17 -8.09
C GLY A 569 3.93 -22.79 -8.70
N ALA A 570 3.02 -22.19 -7.91
CA ALA A 570 1.71 -21.75 -8.43
C ALA A 570 1.86 -20.53 -9.36
N PRO A 571 1.03 -20.41 -10.43
CA PRO A 571 0.04 -21.39 -10.90
C PRO A 571 0.69 -22.59 -11.60
N ASP A 572 0.04 -23.75 -11.51
CA ASP A 572 0.52 -24.99 -12.12
C ASP A 572 -0.58 -25.66 -12.96
N VAL A 573 -0.21 -26.65 -13.75
CA VAL A 573 -1.15 -27.47 -14.52
C VAL A 573 -2.02 -28.30 -13.59
N VAL A 574 -3.24 -28.57 -13.99
CA VAL A 574 -4.16 -29.42 -13.26
C VAL A 574 -4.30 -30.77 -13.96
N ASP A 575 -4.71 -31.80 -13.21
CA ASP A 575 -4.96 -33.12 -13.75
C ASP A 575 -6.07 -33.10 -14.82
N ALA A 576 -5.88 -33.85 -15.90
CA ALA A 576 -6.85 -33.92 -17.00
C ALA A 576 -8.23 -34.43 -16.55
N GLN A 577 -8.30 -35.28 -15.52
CA GLN A 577 -9.58 -35.72 -14.95
C GLN A 577 -10.32 -34.57 -14.26
N GLN A 578 -9.62 -33.66 -13.59
CA GLN A 578 -10.23 -32.48 -12.98
C GLN A 578 -10.87 -31.56 -14.03
N LEU A 579 -10.19 -31.33 -15.17
CA LEU A 579 -10.77 -30.58 -16.28
C LEU A 579 -12.01 -31.26 -16.87
N LYS A 580 -11.97 -32.58 -17.03
CA LYS A 580 -13.09 -33.38 -17.52
C LYS A 580 -14.29 -33.32 -16.57
N ASP A 581 -14.05 -33.42 -15.25
CA ASP A 581 -15.11 -33.33 -14.23
C ASP A 581 -15.78 -31.95 -14.20
N LEU A 582 -15.06 -30.92 -14.63
CA LEU A 582 -15.55 -29.54 -14.78
C LEU A 582 -16.15 -29.26 -16.17
N ASN A 583 -16.10 -30.20 -17.11
CA ASN A 583 -16.47 -30.01 -18.51
C ASN A 583 -15.71 -28.86 -19.20
N ILE A 584 -14.42 -28.72 -18.92
CA ILE A 584 -13.55 -27.67 -19.44
C ILE A 584 -12.51 -28.30 -20.40
N ALA A 585 -12.30 -27.65 -21.55
CA ALA A 585 -11.20 -27.93 -22.47
C ALA A 585 -10.28 -26.73 -22.57
N LEU A 586 -8.96 -26.99 -22.61
CA LEU A 586 -7.96 -25.94 -22.83
C LEU A 586 -7.77 -25.68 -24.32
N THR A 587 -7.84 -24.41 -24.71
CA THR A 587 -7.48 -23.94 -26.06
C THR A 587 -6.22 -23.08 -25.93
N LEU A 588 -5.06 -23.75 -25.90
CA LEU A 588 -3.78 -23.05 -25.85
C LEU A 588 -3.50 -22.47 -27.25
N LYS A 589 -3.05 -21.19 -27.28
CA LYS A 589 -2.47 -20.62 -28.51
C LYS A 589 -1.02 -21.12 -28.60
N ASP A 590 -0.62 -21.60 -29.75
CA ASP A 590 0.76 -21.96 -30.06
C ASP A 590 1.70 -20.77 -30.01
#